data_571934ac68c821beff34d0a256704a81
#
_entry.id   571934ac68c821beff34d0a256704a81
#
_cell.length_a   1.000
_cell.length_b   1.000
_cell.length_c   1.000
_cell.angle_alpha   90.00
_cell.angle_beta   90.00
_cell.angle_gamma   90.00
#
_symmetry.space_group_name_H-M   'P 1'
#
loop_
_entity.id
_entity.type
_entity.pdbx_description
1 polymer ?
#
loop_
_entity_poly.entity_id
_entity_poly.type
_entity_poly.pdbx_seq_one_letter_code
_entity_poly.pdbx_strand_id
1 'polypeptide(L)'
;MNKQQNIGFIGLGVMGEPMCRNLSTKSGLKLTAFDRREEPLTRLAQVGVGRAASLAEMAASDVVFLSLPDGEAVRDVCLGNTGLIAVLNAGAIVVDLGTSPVALARELDSRFREHDVLFSDAPVARTRAAAEAGTLSIMVGAESRVFNALEPLLRMMGEEITHCGGVGSGQLVKIMNNMVLFQTVSALAEALAIGRGAGIDPAVMFSALSKGSADSFALRNHGMKAMLLDTFPHDAFSTTYAMKDLGYALELARDVGLEASGAQLVQERFRQAIDAGFHDSYFPVVTRVI
;
A
#
# COMPACT_ATOMS: atom_id res chain seq x y z
N MET A 1 -15.28 25.29 21.13
CA MET A 1 -15.51 23.84 21.14
C MET A 1 -14.84 23.31 19.88
N ASN A 2 -13.79 22.52 19.99
CA ASN A 2 -13.22 21.86 18.81
C ASN A 2 -14.29 20.94 18.23
N LYS A 3 -14.71 21.17 16.98
CA LYS A 3 -15.64 20.31 16.27
C LYS A 3 -15.03 18.91 16.24
N GLN A 4 -15.74 17.91 16.74
CA GLN A 4 -15.27 16.53 16.68
C GLN A 4 -15.18 16.12 15.21
N GLN A 5 -14.00 15.69 14.79
CA GLN A 5 -13.72 15.33 13.40
C GLN A 5 -14.41 14.00 13.05
N ASN A 6 -15.12 13.94 11.93
CA ASN A 6 -15.75 12.74 11.39
C ASN A 6 -14.82 12.10 10.34
N ILE A 7 -14.58 10.82 10.46
CA ILE A 7 -13.68 10.07 9.58
C ILE A 7 -14.45 9.06 8.75
N GLY A 8 -14.26 9.11 7.43
CA GLY A 8 -14.67 8.07 6.50
C GLY A 8 -13.52 7.09 6.23
N PHE A 9 -13.81 5.81 6.03
CA PHE A 9 -12.82 4.82 5.62
C PHE A 9 -13.43 3.91 4.53
N ILE A 10 -12.82 3.85 3.35
CA ILE A 10 -13.32 3.12 2.20
C ILE A 10 -12.29 2.05 1.78
N GLY A 11 -12.76 0.80 1.72
CA GLY A 11 -11.94 -0.35 1.39
C GLY A 11 -11.33 -1.00 2.63
N LEU A 12 -11.88 -2.17 2.98
CA LEU A 12 -11.55 -2.94 4.17
C LEU A 12 -10.88 -4.27 3.80
N GLY A 13 -9.94 -4.20 2.84
CA GLY A 13 -9.11 -5.33 2.43
C GLY A 13 -8.10 -5.74 3.51
N VAL A 14 -7.13 -6.55 3.10
CA VAL A 14 -6.06 -7.10 3.97
C VAL A 14 -5.34 -6.01 4.78
N MET A 15 -5.15 -4.83 4.17
CA MET A 15 -4.49 -3.69 4.83
C MET A 15 -5.51 -2.70 5.43
N GLY A 16 -6.64 -2.46 4.75
CA GLY A 16 -7.61 -1.44 5.14
C GLY A 16 -8.34 -1.75 6.45
N GLU A 17 -8.77 -2.99 6.67
CA GLU A 17 -9.45 -3.37 7.90
C GLU A 17 -8.62 -3.14 9.16
N PRO A 18 -7.35 -3.62 9.27
CA PRO A 18 -6.53 -3.35 10.44
C PRO A 18 -6.18 -1.86 10.60
N MET A 19 -5.97 -1.10 9.51
CA MET A 19 -5.76 0.35 9.58
C MET A 19 -6.99 1.07 10.14
N CYS A 20 -8.18 0.77 9.63
CA CYS A 20 -9.45 1.32 10.12
C CYS A 20 -9.68 0.97 11.61
N ARG A 21 -9.39 -0.26 12.02
CA ARG A 21 -9.46 -0.71 13.41
C ARG A 21 -8.53 0.10 14.31
N ASN A 22 -7.26 0.25 13.94
CA ASN A 22 -6.29 1.04 14.71
C ASN A 22 -6.74 2.49 14.85
N LEU A 23 -7.21 3.09 13.77
CA LEU A 23 -7.71 4.46 13.77
C LEU A 23 -8.92 4.60 14.71
N SER A 24 -9.89 3.68 14.65
CA SER A 24 -11.06 3.69 15.53
C SER A 24 -10.69 3.56 17.01
N THR A 25 -9.87 2.55 17.33
CA THR A 25 -9.58 2.23 18.74
C THR A 25 -8.64 3.24 19.42
N LYS A 26 -7.81 3.94 18.64
CA LYS A 26 -6.81 4.88 19.19
C LYS A 26 -7.24 6.35 19.13
N SER A 27 -8.15 6.72 18.21
CA SER A 27 -8.51 8.13 18.01
C SER A 27 -9.60 8.65 18.95
N GLY A 28 -10.52 7.80 19.35
CA GLY A 28 -11.78 8.22 19.99
C GLY A 28 -12.70 9.05 19.09
N LEU A 29 -12.43 9.11 17.78
CA LEU A 29 -13.22 9.83 16.80
C LEU A 29 -14.38 9.00 16.27
N LYS A 30 -15.37 9.65 15.66
CA LYS A 30 -16.46 8.95 14.97
C LYS A 30 -15.96 8.49 13.60
N LEU A 31 -15.91 7.16 13.41
CA LEU A 31 -15.56 6.53 12.13
C LEU A 31 -16.79 5.93 11.48
N THR A 32 -16.88 6.09 10.15
CA THR A 32 -17.86 5.41 9.30
C THR A 32 -17.11 4.72 8.16
N ALA A 33 -17.35 3.43 7.93
CA ALA A 33 -16.64 2.64 6.92
C ALA A 33 -17.57 2.14 5.82
N PHE A 34 -17.02 1.99 4.62
CA PHE A 34 -17.67 1.40 3.45
C PHE A 34 -16.76 0.33 2.82
N ASP A 35 -17.33 -0.84 2.56
CA ASP A 35 -16.73 -1.91 1.74
C ASP A 35 -17.86 -2.63 0.99
N ARG A 36 -17.56 -3.26 -0.13
CA ARG A 36 -18.51 -4.10 -0.88
C ARG A 36 -18.84 -5.40 -0.14
N ARG A 37 -17.98 -5.85 0.76
CA ARG A 37 -18.13 -7.07 1.57
C ARG A 37 -18.67 -6.73 2.95
N GLU A 38 -19.57 -7.56 3.42
CA GLU A 38 -20.23 -7.39 4.72
C GLU A 38 -19.35 -7.78 5.92
N GLU A 39 -18.51 -8.81 5.74
CA GLU A 39 -17.78 -9.43 6.83
C GLU A 39 -16.83 -8.47 7.55
N PRO A 40 -16.00 -7.65 6.86
CA PRO A 40 -15.13 -6.70 7.54
C PRO A 40 -15.92 -5.58 8.23
N LEU A 41 -17.05 -5.13 7.67
CA LEU A 41 -17.94 -4.15 8.29
C LEU A 41 -18.51 -4.68 9.61
N THR A 42 -18.95 -5.94 9.62
CA THR A 42 -19.47 -6.61 10.81
C THR A 42 -18.41 -6.73 11.92
N ARG A 43 -17.16 -7.06 11.55
CA ARG A 43 -16.05 -7.12 12.52
C ARG A 43 -15.70 -5.75 13.10
N LEU A 44 -15.70 -4.69 12.27
CA LEU A 44 -15.38 -3.35 12.70
C LEU A 44 -16.48 -2.67 13.51
N ALA A 45 -17.75 -3.06 13.32
CA ALA A 45 -18.84 -2.59 14.17
C ALA A 45 -18.64 -2.98 15.66
N GLN A 46 -17.95 -4.09 15.94
CA GLN A 46 -17.62 -4.52 17.31
C GLN A 46 -16.63 -3.56 18.01
N VAL A 47 -15.92 -2.73 17.27
CA VAL A 47 -15.00 -1.70 17.80
C VAL A 47 -15.53 -0.27 17.57
N GLY A 48 -16.85 -0.12 17.35
CA GLY A 48 -17.53 1.16 17.29
C GLY A 48 -17.46 1.89 15.93
N VAL A 49 -17.02 1.22 14.85
CA VAL A 49 -17.05 1.80 13.50
C VAL A 49 -18.46 1.72 12.94
N GLY A 50 -19.03 2.86 12.54
CA GLY A 50 -20.29 2.94 11.83
C GLY A 50 -20.19 2.35 10.43
N ARG A 51 -21.30 1.85 9.91
CA ARG A 51 -21.41 1.30 8.56
C ARG A 51 -22.07 2.30 7.64
N ALA A 52 -21.51 2.54 6.45
CA ALA A 52 -22.15 3.24 5.36
C ALA A 52 -22.75 2.24 4.36
N ALA A 53 -23.96 2.52 3.87
CA ALA A 53 -24.60 1.76 2.81
C ALA A 53 -24.18 2.24 1.41
N SER A 54 -23.66 3.46 1.30
CA SER A 54 -23.20 4.05 0.04
C SER A 54 -22.13 5.12 0.27
N LEU A 55 -21.44 5.54 -0.80
CA LEU A 55 -20.50 6.66 -0.75
C LEU A 55 -21.15 7.99 -0.36
N ALA A 56 -22.45 8.17 -0.61
CA ALA A 56 -23.18 9.37 -0.23
C ALA A 56 -23.16 9.62 1.29
N GLU A 57 -23.05 8.58 2.10
CA GLU A 57 -22.96 8.69 3.55
C GLU A 57 -21.58 9.20 4.04
N MET A 58 -20.61 9.34 3.14
CA MET A 58 -19.32 9.99 3.41
C MET A 58 -19.41 11.53 3.41
N ALA A 59 -20.52 12.12 2.97
CA ALA A 59 -20.69 13.57 2.84
C ALA A 59 -20.36 14.38 4.11
N ALA A 60 -20.59 13.82 5.29
CA ALA A 60 -20.30 14.45 6.58
C ALA A 60 -18.86 14.24 7.08
N SER A 61 -18.01 13.53 6.33
CA SER A 61 -16.63 13.24 6.73
C SER A 61 -15.74 14.45 6.51
N ASP A 62 -14.93 14.78 7.50
CA ASP A 62 -13.88 15.79 7.39
C ASP A 62 -12.61 15.21 6.76
N VAL A 63 -12.36 13.90 6.95
CA VAL A 63 -11.27 13.14 6.31
C VAL A 63 -11.81 11.80 5.82
N VAL A 64 -11.49 11.42 4.58
CA VAL A 64 -11.82 10.10 4.01
C VAL A 64 -10.57 9.36 3.61
N PHE A 65 -10.30 8.24 4.24
CA PHE A 65 -9.20 7.34 3.89
C PHE A 65 -9.65 6.29 2.88
N LEU A 66 -8.83 6.04 1.86
CA LEU A 66 -9.03 5.02 0.84
C LEU A 66 -7.97 3.93 0.98
N SER A 67 -8.38 2.66 0.97
CA SER A 67 -7.47 1.51 0.90
C SER A 67 -8.00 0.53 -0.15
N LEU A 68 -7.78 0.87 -1.40
CA LEU A 68 -8.36 0.23 -2.58
C LEU A 68 -7.29 -0.58 -3.37
N PRO A 69 -7.70 -1.53 -4.22
CA PRO A 69 -6.77 -2.47 -4.85
C PRO A 69 -5.84 -1.83 -5.88
N ASP A 70 -6.30 -0.82 -6.61
CA ASP A 70 -5.57 -0.22 -7.73
C ASP A 70 -6.07 1.20 -8.04
N GLY A 71 -5.40 1.86 -8.98
CA GLY A 71 -5.74 3.23 -9.39
C GLY A 71 -7.10 3.33 -10.09
N GLU A 72 -7.58 2.29 -10.75
CA GLU A 72 -8.91 2.29 -11.40
C GLU A 72 -10.01 2.34 -10.32
N ALA A 73 -9.91 1.50 -9.31
CA ALA A 73 -10.84 1.53 -8.17
C ALA A 73 -10.80 2.87 -7.41
N VAL A 74 -9.60 3.47 -7.25
CA VAL A 74 -9.47 4.81 -6.66
C VAL A 74 -10.14 5.86 -7.52
N ARG A 75 -9.93 5.83 -8.84
CA ARG A 75 -10.57 6.74 -9.79
C ARG A 75 -12.10 6.64 -9.72
N ASP A 76 -12.63 5.42 -9.75
CA ASP A 76 -14.08 5.18 -9.72
C ASP A 76 -14.71 5.68 -8.42
N VAL A 77 -14.10 5.41 -7.28
CA VAL A 77 -14.57 5.89 -5.97
C VAL A 77 -14.48 7.41 -5.87
N CYS A 78 -13.44 8.04 -6.42
CA CYS A 78 -13.26 9.48 -6.36
C CYS A 78 -14.09 10.25 -7.39
N LEU A 79 -14.06 9.83 -8.67
CA LEU A 79 -14.58 10.60 -9.82
C LEU A 79 -15.77 9.95 -10.52
N GLY A 80 -16.23 8.76 -10.10
CA GLY A 80 -17.41 8.11 -10.66
C GLY A 80 -18.68 8.96 -10.49
N ASN A 81 -19.75 8.62 -11.17
CA ASN A 81 -21.02 9.38 -11.17
C ASN A 81 -21.59 9.65 -9.77
N THR A 82 -21.34 8.75 -8.82
CA THR A 82 -21.71 8.88 -7.40
C THR A 82 -20.46 8.91 -6.51
N GLY A 83 -19.33 9.35 -7.06
CA GLY A 83 -18.04 9.37 -6.40
C GLY A 83 -17.92 10.47 -5.35
N LEU A 84 -16.82 10.43 -4.60
CA LEU A 84 -16.57 11.35 -3.49
C LEU A 84 -16.58 12.82 -3.91
N ILE A 85 -16.16 13.11 -5.13
CA ILE A 85 -16.16 14.49 -5.66
C ILE A 85 -17.56 15.12 -5.72
N ALA A 86 -18.60 14.30 -5.87
CA ALA A 86 -19.99 14.76 -5.94
C ALA A 86 -20.67 14.87 -4.56
N VAL A 87 -20.08 14.27 -3.52
CA VAL A 87 -20.76 14.16 -2.22
C VAL A 87 -20.05 14.86 -1.07
N LEU A 88 -18.72 15.04 -1.14
CA LEU A 88 -17.97 15.65 -0.05
C LEU A 88 -18.20 17.16 0.07
N ASN A 89 -18.23 17.62 1.30
CA ASN A 89 -18.29 19.06 1.58
C ASN A 89 -16.94 19.74 1.37
N ALA A 90 -16.98 21.03 1.02
CA ALA A 90 -15.78 21.87 0.95
C ALA A 90 -14.96 21.81 2.26
N GLY A 91 -13.65 21.74 2.14
CA GLY A 91 -12.71 21.59 3.25
C GLY A 91 -12.43 20.15 3.68
N ALA A 92 -13.13 19.16 3.14
CA ALA A 92 -12.80 17.75 3.39
C ALA A 92 -11.44 17.36 2.78
N ILE A 93 -10.81 16.32 3.33
CA ILE A 93 -9.54 15.78 2.83
C ILE A 93 -9.74 14.33 2.43
N VAL A 94 -9.37 13.97 1.21
CA VAL A 94 -9.31 12.58 0.73
C VAL A 94 -7.86 12.09 0.79
N VAL A 95 -7.62 10.90 1.35
CA VAL A 95 -6.29 10.33 1.56
C VAL A 95 -6.22 8.94 0.94
N ASP A 96 -5.42 8.76 -0.11
CA ASP A 96 -5.17 7.44 -0.71
C ASP A 96 -4.02 6.72 0.00
N LEU A 97 -4.36 5.64 0.74
CA LEU A 97 -3.41 4.75 1.43
C LEU A 97 -2.94 3.59 0.52
N GLY A 98 -3.55 3.44 -0.66
CA GLY A 98 -3.20 2.43 -1.65
C GLY A 98 -1.96 2.79 -2.46
N THR A 99 -1.54 1.88 -3.34
CA THR A 99 -0.51 2.16 -4.35
C THR A 99 -1.19 2.43 -5.69
N SER A 100 -1.10 3.68 -6.15
CA SER A 100 -1.74 4.20 -7.36
C SER A 100 -0.71 4.91 -8.26
N PRO A 101 -0.98 5.10 -9.56
CA PRO A 101 -0.11 5.90 -10.43
C PRO A 101 0.08 7.32 -9.91
N VAL A 102 1.31 7.85 -10.01
CA VAL A 102 1.61 9.25 -9.63
C VAL A 102 0.76 10.25 -10.42
N ALA A 103 0.53 9.98 -11.70
CA ALA A 103 -0.30 10.82 -12.57
C ALA A 103 -1.76 10.90 -12.06
N LEU A 104 -2.31 9.77 -11.58
CA LEU A 104 -3.66 9.74 -10.99
C LEU A 104 -3.72 10.58 -9.71
N ALA A 105 -2.75 10.46 -8.81
CA ALA A 105 -2.73 11.26 -7.58
C ALA A 105 -2.79 12.78 -7.89
N ARG A 106 -2.01 13.24 -8.88
CA ARG A 106 -1.99 14.64 -9.34
C ARG A 106 -3.30 15.06 -10.01
N GLU A 107 -3.89 14.18 -10.81
CA GLU A 107 -5.20 14.41 -11.42
C GLU A 107 -6.28 14.57 -10.34
N LEU A 108 -6.31 13.67 -9.35
CA LEU A 108 -7.27 13.72 -8.25
C LEU A 108 -7.13 15.02 -7.44
N ASP A 109 -5.90 15.44 -7.11
CA ASP A 109 -5.65 16.72 -6.43
C ASP A 109 -6.24 17.90 -7.23
N SER A 110 -5.98 17.95 -8.54
CA SER A 110 -6.52 19.01 -9.40
C SER A 110 -8.06 19.03 -9.43
N ARG A 111 -8.66 17.83 -9.60
CA ARG A 111 -10.13 17.70 -9.70
C ARG A 111 -10.82 18.00 -8.37
N PHE A 112 -10.30 17.53 -7.25
CA PHE A 112 -10.88 17.82 -5.93
C PHE A 112 -10.77 19.30 -5.55
N ARG A 113 -9.69 19.98 -5.93
CA ARG A 113 -9.53 21.44 -5.72
C ARG A 113 -10.61 22.27 -6.42
N GLU A 114 -11.15 21.83 -7.55
CA GLU A 114 -12.27 22.49 -8.24
C GLU A 114 -13.55 22.51 -7.36
N HIS A 115 -13.61 21.65 -6.34
CA HIS A 115 -14.72 21.51 -5.38
C HIS A 115 -14.34 21.91 -3.94
N ASP A 116 -13.24 22.64 -3.75
CA ASP A 116 -12.69 23.00 -2.44
C ASP A 116 -12.42 21.80 -1.53
N VAL A 117 -12.20 20.62 -2.08
CA VAL A 117 -11.76 19.39 -1.36
C VAL A 117 -10.26 19.23 -1.55
N LEU A 118 -9.57 18.76 -0.51
CA LEU A 118 -8.13 18.54 -0.53
C LEU A 118 -7.82 17.06 -0.77
N PHE A 119 -6.69 16.77 -1.42
CA PHE A 119 -6.22 15.42 -1.65
C PHE A 119 -4.82 15.23 -1.09
N SER A 120 -4.52 14.00 -0.64
CA SER A 120 -3.20 13.54 -0.24
C SER A 120 -3.03 12.09 -0.66
N ASP A 121 -1.88 11.74 -1.16
CA ASP A 121 -1.43 10.36 -1.29
C ASP A 121 -0.58 10.00 -0.08
N ALA A 122 -0.91 8.89 0.58
CA ALA A 122 -0.23 8.42 1.79
C ALA A 122 -0.03 6.90 1.77
N PRO A 123 0.53 6.33 0.69
CA PRO A 123 0.70 4.88 0.56
C PRO A 123 1.54 4.30 1.69
N VAL A 124 1.19 3.05 2.03
CA VAL A 124 1.79 2.35 3.17
C VAL A 124 2.81 1.30 2.73
N ALA A 125 3.81 1.08 3.56
CA ALA A 125 4.80 0.01 3.44
C ALA A 125 4.86 -0.83 4.71
N ARG A 126 5.56 -1.94 4.65
CA ARG A 126 5.67 -3.05 5.60
C ARG A 126 4.59 -4.12 5.36
N THR A 127 4.38 -5.01 6.34
CA THR A 127 3.57 -6.21 6.22
C THR A 127 2.17 -6.04 6.80
N ARG A 128 1.26 -7.01 6.56
CA ARG A 128 -0.03 -7.11 7.23
C ARG A 128 0.12 -7.08 8.76
N ALA A 129 1.08 -7.81 9.32
CA ALA A 129 1.34 -7.78 10.77
C ALA A 129 1.68 -6.37 11.29
N ALA A 130 2.37 -5.54 10.50
CA ALA A 130 2.61 -4.15 10.84
C ALA A 130 1.34 -3.31 10.76
N ALA A 131 0.43 -3.59 9.83
CA ALA A 131 -0.87 -2.93 9.78
C ALA A 131 -1.72 -3.28 11.01
N GLU A 132 -1.73 -4.55 11.43
CA GLU A 132 -2.41 -5.01 12.63
C GLU A 132 -1.84 -4.37 13.92
N ALA A 133 -0.52 -4.25 14.01
CA ALA A 133 0.18 -3.61 15.13
C ALA A 133 0.09 -2.07 15.11
N GLY A 134 -0.27 -1.46 13.98
CA GLY A 134 -0.26 0.00 13.81
C GLY A 134 1.15 0.57 13.72
N THR A 135 2.08 -0.17 13.12
CA THR A 135 3.50 0.17 12.97
C THR A 135 3.92 0.29 11.51
N LEU A 136 3.00 0.73 10.64
CA LEU A 136 3.29 0.93 9.22
C LEU A 136 4.33 2.04 9.01
N SER A 137 5.00 2.02 7.86
CA SER A 137 5.71 3.17 7.29
C SER A 137 4.80 3.81 6.24
N ILE A 138 4.54 5.11 6.38
CA ILE A 138 3.59 5.86 5.55
C ILE A 138 4.34 7.00 4.85
N MET A 139 4.25 7.05 3.54
CA MET A 139 4.93 8.01 2.68
C MET A 139 3.91 9.04 2.20
N VAL A 140 3.96 10.28 2.71
CA VAL A 140 2.89 11.27 2.51
C VAL A 140 3.29 12.29 1.45
N GLY A 141 2.47 12.39 0.40
CA GLY A 141 2.49 13.46 -0.58
C GLY A 141 1.33 14.42 -0.32
N ALA A 142 1.63 15.62 0.16
CA ALA A 142 0.65 16.64 0.51
C ALA A 142 1.28 18.02 0.63
N GLU A 143 0.47 19.08 0.58
CA GLU A 143 0.91 20.38 1.09
C GLU A 143 1.19 20.30 2.60
N SER A 144 2.17 21.08 3.10
CA SER A 144 2.58 21.04 4.51
C SER A 144 1.44 21.23 5.50
N ARG A 145 0.45 22.09 5.20
CA ARG A 145 -0.73 22.29 6.07
C ARG A 145 -1.60 21.05 6.14
N VAL A 146 -1.76 20.32 5.02
CA VAL A 146 -2.55 19.08 4.94
C VAL A 146 -1.79 17.97 5.66
N PHE A 147 -0.49 17.84 5.43
CA PHE A 147 0.37 16.92 6.15
C PHE A 147 0.24 17.07 7.67
N ASN A 148 0.39 18.28 8.19
CA ASN A 148 0.29 18.57 9.63
C ASN A 148 -1.10 18.22 10.21
N ALA A 149 -2.16 18.37 9.43
CA ALA A 149 -3.52 18.00 9.85
C ALA A 149 -3.72 16.46 9.86
N LEU A 150 -3.08 15.74 8.94
CA LEU A 150 -3.20 14.28 8.79
C LEU A 150 -2.25 13.49 9.70
N GLU A 151 -1.08 14.03 10.04
CA GLU A 151 -0.04 13.33 10.78
C GLU A 151 -0.54 12.68 12.08
N PRO A 152 -1.35 13.35 12.94
CA PRO A 152 -1.88 12.73 14.15
C PRO A 152 -2.74 11.49 13.87
N LEU A 153 -3.51 11.48 12.77
CA LEU A 153 -4.34 10.35 12.36
C LEU A 153 -3.48 9.21 11.79
N LEU A 154 -2.49 9.56 10.96
CA LEU A 154 -1.58 8.58 10.35
C LEU A 154 -0.72 7.86 11.41
N ARG A 155 -0.32 8.56 12.48
CA ARG A 155 0.42 7.96 13.61
C ARG A 155 -0.36 6.90 14.39
N MET A 156 -1.67 6.84 14.23
CA MET A 156 -2.47 5.75 14.81
C MET A 156 -2.33 4.44 14.03
N MET A 157 -1.95 4.52 12.75
CA MET A 157 -1.79 3.40 11.82
C MET A 157 -0.32 3.05 11.54
N GLY A 158 0.61 4.00 11.77
CA GLY A 158 2.03 3.85 11.48
C GLY A 158 2.92 4.53 12.51
N GLU A 159 4.16 4.06 12.62
CA GLU A 159 5.19 4.67 13.48
C GLU A 159 6.14 5.57 12.68
N GLU A 160 6.38 5.26 11.40
CA GLU A 160 7.25 6.02 10.51
C GLU A 160 6.40 6.81 9.51
N ILE A 161 6.23 8.11 9.75
CA ILE A 161 5.48 9.00 8.87
C ILE A 161 6.45 9.96 8.18
N THR A 162 6.57 9.83 6.87
CA THR A 162 7.51 10.64 6.08
C THR A 162 6.76 11.60 5.17
N HIS A 163 6.96 12.91 5.31
CA HIS A 163 6.50 13.91 4.36
C HIS A 163 7.43 13.92 3.14
N CYS A 164 6.96 13.38 2.01
CA CYS A 164 7.76 13.21 0.80
C CYS A 164 7.76 14.43 -0.13
N GLY A 165 6.91 15.42 0.14
CA GLY A 165 6.72 16.60 -0.71
C GLY A 165 5.26 16.82 -1.09
N GLY A 166 4.99 17.51 -2.21
CA GLY A 166 3.63 17.74 -2.73
C GLY A 166 2.93 16.45 -3.17
N VAL A 167 1.65 16.58 -3.54
CA VAL A 167 0.83 15.45 -3.99
C VAL A 167 1.49 14.67 -5.13
N GLY A 168 1.45 13.35 -5.04
CA GLY A 168 2.11 12.39 -5.92
C GLY A 168 3.52 11.98 -5.44
N SER A 169 4.14 12.71 -4.49
CA SER A 169 5.48 12.36 -3.99
C SER A 169 5.47 11.12 -3.10
N GLY A 170 4.40 10.90 -2.34
CA GLY A 170 4.23 9.68 -1.55
C GLY A 170 4.15 8.45 -2.45
N GLN A 171 3.31 8.50 -3.51
CA GLN A 171 3.21 7.43 -4.50
C GLN A 171 4.55 7.18 -5.21
N LEU A 172 5.25 8.24 -5.62
CA LEU A 172 6.57 8.10 -6.24
C LEU A 172 7.55 7.33 -5.34
N VAL A 173 7.68 7.74 -4.08
CA VAL A 173 8.59 7.08 -3.12
C VAL A 173 8.14 5.65 -2.85
N LYS A 174 6.84 5.39 -2.73
CA LYS A 174 6.29 4.03 -2.53
C LYS A 174 6.57 3.12 -3.72
N ILE A 175 6.36 3.59 -4.94
CA ILE A 175 6.62 2.82 -6.17
C ILE A 175 8.12 2.48 -6.26
N MET A 176 9.01 3.43 -5.96
CA MET A 176 10.47 3.19 -5.92
C MET A 176 10.84 2.21 -4.80
N ASN A 177 10.23 2.31 -3.62
CA ASN A 177 10.42 1.33 -2.55
C ASN A 177 10.08 -0.10 -3.02
N ASN A 178 8.95 -0.28 -3.71
CA ASN A 178 8.53 -1.58 -4.19
C ASN A 178 9.44 -2.10 -5.32
N MET A 179 9.85 -1.25 -6.25
CA MET A 179 10.82 -1.62 -7.29
C MET A 179 12.14 -2.14 -6.69
N VAL A 180 12.70 -1.43 -5.71
CA VAL A 180 13.93 -1.85 -5.01
C VAL A 180 13.70 -3.16 -4.24
N LEU A 181 12.57 -3.28 -3.55
CA LEU A 181 12.20 -4.50 -2.82
C LEU A 181 12.14 -5.72 -3.74
N PHE A 182 11.46 -5.62 -4.87
CA PHE A 182 11.28 -6.73 -5.80
C PHE A 182 12.60 -7.14 -6.46
N GLN A 183 13.47 -6.19 -6.81
CA GLN A 183 14.81 -6.47 -7.32
C GLN A 183 15.67 -7.19 -6.26
N THR A 184 15.60 -6.74 -5.01
CA THR A 184 16.31 -7.38 -3.90
C THR A 184 15.82 -8.81 -3.68
N VAL A 185 14.51 -9.06 -3.70
CA VAL A 185 13.95 -10.41 -3.57
C VAL A 185 14.37 -11.29 -4.75
N SER A 186 14.41 -10.75 -5.96
CA SER A 186 14.90 -11.47 -7.14
C SER A 186 16.38 -11.86 -7.00
N ALA A 187 17.23 -10.96 -6.52
CA ALA A 187 18.66 -11.25 -6.26
C ALA A 187 18.84 -12.30 -5.15
N LEU A 188 18.01 -12.26 -4.10
CA LEU A 188 18.02 -13.28 -3.04
C LEU A 188 17.59 -14.66 -3.57
N ALA A 189 16.65 -14.73 -4.51
CA ALA A 189 16.22 -15.96 -5.15
C ALA A 189 17.35 -16.59 -5.99
N GLU A 190 18.09 -15.76 -6.76
CA GLU A 190 19.30 -16.25 -7.47
C GLU A 190 20.37 -16.75 -6.51
N ALA A 191 20.67 -15.99 -5.46
CA ALA A 191 21.65 -16.41 -4.45
C ALA A 191 21.27 -17.73 -3.80
N LEU A 192 19.96 -17.92 -3.52
CA LEU A 192 19.44 -19.18 -2.96
C LEU A 192 19.62 -20.36 -3.93
N ALA A 193 19.30 -20.16 -5.21
CA ALA A 193 19.46 -21.18 -6.24
C ALA A 193 20.93 -21.57 -6.43
N ILE A 194 21.82 -20.58 -6.52
CA ILE A 194 23.29 -20.80 -6.65
C ILE A 194 23.82 -21.51 -5.42
N GLY A 195 23.45 -21.06 -4.21
CA GLY A 195 23.94 -21.68 -2.96
C GLY A 195 23.53 -23.15 -2.83
N ARG A 196 22.26 -23.47 -3.14
CA ARG A 196 21.75 -24.85 -3.20
C ARG A 196 22.53 -25.69 -4.21
N GLY A 197 22.75 -25.16 -5.42
CA GLY A 197 23.55 -25.86 -6.45
C GLY A 197 25.00 -26.06 -6.08
N ALA A 198 25.58 -25.19 -5.26
CA ALA A 198 26.94 -25.31 -4.72
C ALA A 198 27.02 -26.14 -3.44
N GLY A 199 25.92 -26.69 -2.93
CA GLY A 199 25.88 -27.54 -1.75
C GLY A 199 25.98 -26.82 -0.41
N ILE A 200 25.71 -25.51 -0.37
CA ILE A 200 25.63 -24.71 0.87
C ILE A 200 24.23 -24.82 1.47
N ASP A 201 24.15 -25.04 2.78
CA ASP A 201 22.90 -24.97 3.51
C ASP A 201 22.29 -23.55 3.36
N PRO A 202 21.06 -23.43 2.80
CA PRO A 202 20.40 -22.14 2.61
C PRO A 202 20.23 -21.32 3.89
N ALA A 203 19.98 -21.96 5.04
CA ALA A 203 19.82 -21.28 6.32
C ALA A 203 21.14 -20.67 6.80
N VAL A 204 22.24 -21.40 6.63
CA VAL A 204 23.60 -20.90 6.95
C VAL A 204 23.94 -19.73 6.05
N MET A 205 23.68 -19.84 4.74
CA MET A 205 23.94 -18.77 3.77
C MET A 205 23.15 -17.49 4.12
N PHE A 206 21.84 -17.57 4.30
CA PHE A 206 21.01 -16.40 4.60
C PHE A 206 21.35 -15.80 5.98
N SER A 207 21.71 -16.63 6.97
CA SER A 207 22.22 -16.15 8.25
C SER A 207 23.55 -15.39 8.10
N ALA A 208 24.44 -15.82 7.21
CA ALA A 208 25.69 -15.11 6.94
C ALA A 208 25.43 -13.78 6.20
N LEU A 209 24.58 -13.79 5.16
CA LEU A 209 24.21 -12.58 4.42
C LEU A 209 23.58 -11.51 5.32
N SER A 210 22.77 -11.92 6.31
CA SER A 210 22.14 -10.98 7.26
C SER A 210 23.12 -10.31 8.25
N LYS A 211 24.36 -10.73 8.29
CA LYS A 211 25.44 -10.16 9.10
C LYS A 211 26.46 -9.38 8.27
N GLY A 212 26.29 -9.38 6.95
CA GLY A 212 27.16 -8.73 6.00
C GLY A 212 26.49 -7.55 5.29
N SER A 213 27.15 -7.04 4.24
CA SER A 213 26.69 -5.92 3.44
C SER A 213 25.40 -6.19 2.63
N ALA A 214 24.98 -7.46 2.49
CA ALA A 214 23.76 -7.86 1.81
C ALA A 214 22.53 -7.89 2.71
N ASP A 215 22.66 -7.48 3.98
CA ASP A 215 21.53 -7.41 4.89
C ASP A 215 20.47 -6.40 4.40
N SER A 216 19.23 -6.78 4.54
CA SER A 216 18.09 -5.95 4.11
C SER A 216 16.79 -6.38 4.80
N PHE A 217 15.79 -5.48 4.80
CA PHE A 217 14.43 -5.85 5.19
C PHE A 217 13.91 -7.05 4.35
N ALA A 218 14.21 -7.04 3.05
CA ALA A 218 13.83 -8.12 2.13
C ALA A 218 14.41 -9.47 2.54
N LEU A 219 15.69 -9.53 2.85
CA LEU A 219 16.34 -10.77 3.32
C LEU A 219 15.68 -11.31 4.61
N ARG A 220 15.48 -10.44 5.61
CA ARG A 220 14.95 -10.85 6.92
C ARG A 220 13.47 -11.23 6.89
N ASN A 221 12.65 -10.58 6.05
CA ASN A 221 11.20 -10.77 6.07
C ASN A 221 10.65 -11.56 4.88
N HIS A 222 11.30 -11.52 3.72
CA HIS A 222 10.91 -12.29 2.55
C HIS A 222 11.82 -13.49 2.32
N GLY A 223 13.12 -13.30 2.40
CA GLY A 223 14.11 -14.38 2.27
C GLY A 223 13.95 -15.43 3.36
N MET A 224 14.19 -15.06 4.62
CA MET A 224 14.20 -16.00 5.75
C MET A 224 12.81 -16.53 6.12
N LYS A 225 11.74 -15.74 5.99
CA LYS A 225 10.41 -16.12 6.45
C LYS A 225 9.52 -16.74 5.37
N ALA A 226 9.89 -16.62 4.08
CA ALA A 226 9.10 -17.16 2.98
C ALA A 226 9.96 -18.09 2.09
N MET A 227 11.03 -17.56 1.45
CA MET A 227 11.82 -18.31 0.48
C MET A 227 12.56 -19.49 1.12
N LEU A 228 13.15 -19.29 2.31
CA LEU A 228 13.86 -20.34 3.03
C LEU A 228 12.92 -21.46 3.51
N LEU A 229 11.68 -21.07 3.90
CA LEU A 229 10.66 -22.00 4.39
C LEU A 229 9.79 -22.57 3.24
N ASP A 230 10.01 -22.11 2.01
CA ASP A 230 9.18 -22.43 0.82
C ASP A 230 7.67 -22.22 1.05
N THR A 231 7.31 -21.13 1.77
CA THR A 231 5.95 -20.85 2.20
C THR A 231 5.46 -19.54 1.57
N PHE A 232 4.43 -19.63 0.70
CA PHE A 232 3.90 -18.50 -0.08
C PHE A 232 2.38 -18.41 0.01
N PRO A 233 1.82 -17.91 1.14
CA PRO A 233 0.39 -17.87 1.39
C PRO A 233 -0.36 -16.95 0.40
N HIS A 234 -1.63 -17.24 0.16
CA HIS A 234 -2.51 -16.48 -0.75
C HIS A 234 -3.11 -15.21 -0.11
N ASP A 235 -3.09 -15.09 1.21
CA ASP A 235 -3.61 -13.93 1.95
C ASP A 235 -2.55 -12.86 2.24
N ALA A 236 -1.44 -12.88 1.48
CA ALA A 236 -0.33 -11.93 1.55
C ALA A 236 -0.26 -11.06 0.28
N PHE A 237 0.86 -10.35 0.10
CA PHE A 237 1.10 -9.52 -1.09
C PHE A 237 1.33 -10.41 -2.32
N SER A 238 0.30 -10.58 -3.15
CA SER A 238 0.32 -11.53 -4.27
C SER A 238 1.26 -11.13 -5.40
N THR A 239 1.65 -12.10 -6.23
CA THR A 239 2.47 -11.89 -7.42
C THR A 239 1.79 -10.92 -8.41
N THR A 240 0.48 -11.02 -8.59
CA THR A 240 -0.30 -10.10 -9.45
C THR A 240 -0.22 -8.65 -8.94
N TYR A 241 -0.34 -8.43 -7.63
CA TYR A 241 -0.20 -7.09 -7.05
C TYR A 241 1.24 -6.56 -7.16
N ALA A 242 2.24 -7.41 -6.97
CA ALA A 242 3.64 -7.04 -7.16
C ALA A 242 3.93 -6.64 -8.62
N MET A 243 3.39 -7.42 -9.59
CA MET A 243 3.49 -7.12 -11.02
C MET A 243 2.87 -5.76 -11.37
N LYS A 244 1.69 -5.45 -10.81
CA LYS A 244 1.01 -4.15 -10.99
C LYS A 244 1.89 -3.00 -10.47
N ASP A 245 2.39 -3.09 -9.24
CA ASP A 245 3.21 -2.04 -8.63
C ASP A 245 4.54 -1.84 -9.38
N LEU A 246 5.14 -2.93 -9.88
CA LEU A 246 6.33 -2.86 -10.73
C LEU A 246 6.03 -2.21 -12.09
N GLY A 247 4.82 -2.43 -12.62
CA GLY A 247 4.33 -1.76 -13.83
C GLY A 247 4.37 -0.24 -13.69
N TYR A 248 3.91 0.30 -12.56
CA TYR A 248 3.98 1.75 -12.28
C TYR A 248 5.44 2.28 -12.24
N ALA A 249 6.38 1.48 -11.71
CA ALA A 249 7.79 1.86 -11.72
C ALA A 249 8.36 1.93 -13.14
N LEU A 250 8.00 0.98 -14.00
CA LEU A 250 8.42 0.95 -15.40
C LEU A 250 7.79 2.08 -16.22
N GLU A 251 6.56 2.49 -15.90
CA GLU A 251 5.93 3.69 -16.49
C GLU A 251 6.70 4.95 -16.11
N LEU A 252 7.00 5.15 -14.83
CA LEU A 252 7.80 6.29 -14.37
C LEU A 252 9.20 6.31 -14.99
N ALA A 253 9.84 5.14 -15.17
CA ALA A 253 11.14 5.05 -15.84
C ALA A 253 11.05 5.52 -17.30
N ARG A 254 10.02 5.10 -18.04
CA ARG A 254 9.78 5.56 -19.43
C ARG A 254 9.55 7.07 -19.50
N ASP A 255 8.78 7.63 -18.56
CA ASP A 255 8.46 9.07 -18.52
C ASP A 255 9.72 9.94 -18.36
N VAL A 256 10.75 9.42 -17.67
CA VAL A 256 12.05 10.11 -17.52
C VAL A 256 13.12 9.65 -18.51
N GLY A 257 12.77 8.80 -19.50
CA GLY A 257 13.69 8.29 -20.51
C GLY A 257 14.74 7.30 -20.00
N LEU A 258 14.47 6.62 -18.87
CA LEU A 258 15.37 5.63 -18.28
C LEU A 258 14.95 4.20 -18.68
N GLU A 259 15.92 3.40 -19.15
CA GLU A 259 15.76 1.96 -19.27
C GLU A 259 16.07 1.26 -17.93
N ALA A 260 15.03 0.87 -17.19
CA ALA A 260 15.18 0.23 -15.90
C ALA A 260 15.34 -1.32 -16.06
N SER A 261 16.48 -1.75 -16.61
CA SER A 261 16.74 -3.16 -16.99
C SER A 261 16.56 -4.15 -15.85
N GLY A 262 16.96 -3.79 -14.61
CA GLY A 262 16.73 -4.62 -13.43
C GLY A 262 15.24 -4.83 -13.12
N ALA A 263 14.43 -3.79 -13.27
CA ALA A 263 12.98 -3.89 -13.09
C ALA A 263 12.30 -4.71 -14.20
N GLN A 264 12.79 -4.58 -15.45
CA GLN A 264 12.32 -5.39 -16.58
C GLN A 264 12.58 -6.89 -16.37
N LEU A 265 13.78 -7.26 -15.88
CA LEU A 265 14.11 -8.64 -15.54
C LEU A 265 13.14 -9.18 -14.46
N VAL A 266 12.86 -8.41 -13.43
CA VAL A 266 11.92 -8.83 -12.37
C VAL A 266 10.50 -8.95 -12.91
N GLN A 267 10.08 -8.07 -13.83
CA GLN A 267 8.78 -8.15 -14.47
C GLN A 267 8.64 -9.48 -15.24
N GLU A 268 9.68 -9.89 -15.96
CA GLU A 268 9.69 -11.17 -16.67
C GLU A 268 9.55 -12.37 -15.71
N ARG A 269 10.25 -12.34 -14.56
CA ARG A 269 10.15 -13.38 -13.54
C ARG A 269 8.76 -13.45 -12.90
N PHE A 270 8.14 -12.31 -12.64
CA PHE A 270 6.75 -12.28 -12.16
C PHE A 270 5.79 -12.85 -13.21
N ARG A 271 6.00 -12.57 -14.51
CA ARG A 271 5.20 -13.18 -15.59
C ARG A 271 5.35 -14.69 -15.58
N GLN A 272 6.57 -15.22 -15.52
CA GLN A 272 6.85 -16.65 -15.43
C GLN A 272 6.19 -17.29 -14.21
N ALA A 273 6.18 -16.62 -13.06
CA ALA A 273 5.49 -17.10 -11.87
C ALA A 273 3.97 -17.12 -12.04
N ILE A 274 3.39 -16.10 -12.69
CA ILE A 274 1.96 -16.05 -13.01
C ILE A 274 1.58 -17.17 -13.98
N ASP A 275 2.35 -17.38 -15.05
CA ASP A 275 2.13 -18.43 -16.05
C ASP A 275 2.29 -19.83 -15.45
N ALA A 276 3.10 -20.00 -14.42
CA ALA A 276 3.23 -21.22 -13.63
C ALA A 276 2.09 -21.42 -12.59
N GLY A 277 1.08 -20.54 -12.56
CA GLY A 277 -0.10 -20.65 -11.69
C GLY A 277 0.06 -20.00 -10.29
N PHE A 278 1.11 -19.21 -10.06
CA PHE A 278 1.38 -18.55 -8.76
C PHE A 278 0.83 -17.11 -8.67
N HIS A 279 -0.20 -16.76 -9.43
CA HIS A 279 -0.77 -15.41 -9.54
C HIS A 279 -1.22 -14.85 -8.18
N ASP A 280 -1.88 -15.66 -7.32
CA ASP A 280 -2.36 -15.27 -6.00
C ASP A 280 -1.38 -15.58 -4.86
N SER A 281 -0.29 -16.31 -5.16
CA SER A 281 0.73 -16.64 -4.17
C SER A 281 1.53 -15.40 -3.76
N TYR A 282 2.02 -15.39 -2.53
CA TYR A 282 2.92 -14.36 -2.02
C TYR A 282 4.13 -14.18 -2.97
N PHE A 283 4.41 -12.96 -3.41
CA PHE A 283 5.30 -12.66 -4.52
C PHE A 283 6.73 -13.23 -4.42
N PRO A 284 7.35 -13.53 -3.24
CA PRO A 284 8.64 -14.20 -3.20
C PRO A 284 8.63 -15.63 -3.77
N VAL A 285 7.46 -16.15 -4.14
CA VAL A 285 7.30 -17.40 -4.90
C VAL A 285 8.09 -17.39 -6.23
N VAL A 286 8.50 -16.21 -6.70
CA VAL A 286 9.42 -16.06 -7.84
C VAL A 286 10.68 -16.95 -7.71
N THR A 287 11.07 -17.33 -6.52
CA THR A 287 12.16 -18.29 -6.27
C THR A 287 11.91 -19.69 -6.87
N ARG A 288 10.67 -20.02 -7.23
CA ARG A 288 10.31 -21.32 -7.84
C ARG A 288 10.45 -21.33 -9.39
N VAL A 289 10.71 -20.17 -9.99
CA VAL A 289 10.85 -20.02 -11.44
C VAL A 289 12.26 -19.57 -11.85
N ILE A 290 13.23 -19.65 -10.93
CA ILE A 290 14.66 -19.34 -11.14
C ILE A 290 15.49 -20.61 -11.19
#